data_f73682e8ace616498224440f0dc72103
#
_entry.id   f73682e8ace616498224440f0dc72103
#
_cell.length_a   1.000
_cell.length_b   1.000
_cell.length_c   1.000
_cell.angle_alpha   90.00
_cell.angle_beta   90.00
_cell.angle_gamma   90.00
#
_symmetry.space_group_name_H-M   'P 1'
#
loop_
_entity.id
_entity.type
_entity.pdbx_description
1 polymer ?
#
loop_
_entity_poly.entity_id
_entity_poly.type
_entity_poly.pdbx_seq_one_letter_code
_entity_poly.pdbx_strand_id
1 'polypeptide(L)'
;MNSPRIALLQTLREPRRAQALSVAEWSTLVATARDANLLGALDKRLEAAGVQPCAQARLHLEGVRRMGERQHLSIRWEAHQLQAALGALDIPVVLLKGSAYVMAYPEIGRGRLFGDVDILVPREALGDVESRLMLNGWVGAKSDPYDQRYYREWMHELPPMSHVRRGTVLDVHHNILPLTARNAPDPAAIIARSQPLPGLPALRIPCPEDLLVHCLTHLMHEGELHNGLRDLHDADQMLRSFAQAAGFW
;
A
#
# COMPACT_ATOMS: atom_id res chain seq x y z
N MET A 1 -32.77 7.88 -5.34
CA MET A 1 -31.46 7.91 -6.06
C MET A 1 -30.43 7.19 -5.23
N ASN A 2 -29.79 6.14 -5.74
CA ASN A 2 -28.71 5.47 -5.01
C ASN A 2 -27.49 6.41 -4.92
N SER A 3 -26.86 6.47 -3.74
CA SER A 3 -25.61 7.23 -3.57
C SER A 3 -24.57 6.78 -4.62
N PRO A 4 -23.79 7.67 -5.24
CA PRO A 4 -22.72 7.31 -6.18
C PRO A 4 -21.73 6.28 -5.62
N ARG A 5 -21.44 6.32 -4.32
CA ARG A 5 -20.59 5.31 -3.64
C ARG A 5 -21.24 3.94 -3.61
N ILE A 6 -22.57 3.86 -3.41
CA ILE A 6 -23.30 2.58 -3.46
C ILE A 6 -23.25 2.02 -4.89
N ALA A 7 -23.45 2.86 -5.90
CA ALA A 7 -23.34 2.44 -7.30
C ALA A 7 -21.94 1.91 -7.65
N LEU A 8 -20.88 2.55 -7.14
CA LEU A 8 -19.51 2.06 -7.29
C LEU A 8 -19.33 0.67 -6.64
N LEU A 9 -19.76 0.50 -5.39
CA LEU A 9 -19.65 -0.79 -4.67
C LEU A 9 -20.43 -1.90 -5.39
N GLN A 10 -21.64 -1.60 -5.87
CA GLN A 10 -22.43 -2.54 -6.65
C GLN A 10 -21.73 -2.93 -7.96
N THR A 11 -21.08 -1.97 -8.65
CA THR A 11 -20.35 -2.24 -9.88
C THR A 11 -19.06 -3.04 -9.61
N LEU A 12 -18.36 -2.78 -8.53
CA LEU A 12 -17.19 -3.59 -8.12
C LEU A 12 -17.58 -5.05 -7.81
N ARG A 13 -18.78 -5.27 -7.24
CA ARG A 13 -19.30 -6.63 -6.98
C ARG A 13 -19.82 -7.31 -8.25
N GLU A 14 -20.54 -6.58 -9.08
CA GLU A 14 -21.21 -7.04 -10.29
C GLU A 14 -20.85 -6.15 -11.49
N PRO A 15 -19.62 -6.28 -12.06
CA PRO A 15 -19.12 -5.35 -13.08
C PRO A 15 -20.01 -5.26 -14.33
N ARG A 16 -20.75 -6.32 -14.68
CA ARG A 16 -21.65 -6.36 -15.84
C ARG A 16 -22.78 -5.33 -15.75
N ARG A 17 -23.10 -4.81 -14.55
CA ARG A 17 -24.08 -3.72 -14.38
C ARG A 17 -23.68 -2.46 -15.15
N ALA A 18 -22.38 -2.24 -15.34
CA ALA A 18 -21.87 -1.09 -16.06
C ALA A 18 -22.22 -1.09 -17.57
N GLN A 19 -22.62 -2.24 -18.15
CA GLN A 19 -23.01 -2.32 -19.55
C GLN A 19 -24.27 -1.50 -19.88
N ALA A 20 -25.15 -1.29 -18.88
CA ALA A 20 -26.41 -0.56 -19.03
C ALA A 20 -26.28 0.94 -18.70
N LEU A 21 -25.09 1.42 -18.30
CA LEU A 21 -24.90 2.81 -17.88
C LEU A 21 -24.87 3.76 -19.08
N SER A 22 -25.57 4.88 -18.94
CA SER A 22 -25.45 6.04 -19.82
C SER A 22 -24.08 6.70 -19.67
N VAL A 23 -23.71 7.59 -20.61
CA VAL A 23 -22.44 8.34 -20.57
C VAL A 23 -22.33 9.18 -19.29
N ALA A 24 -23.43 9.79 -18.83
CA ALA A 24 -23.45 10.57 -17.60
C ALA A 24 -23.22 9.72 -16.36
N GLU A 25 -23.81 8.53 -16.28
CA GLU A 25 -23.60 7.58 -15.19
C GLU A 25 -22.18 7.02 -15.21
N TRP A 26 -21.60 6.74 -16.39
CA TRP A 26 -20.19 6.40 -16.51
C TRP A 26 -19.27 7.49 -15.97
N SER A 27 -19.54 8.76 -16.29
CA SER A 27 -18.77 9.90 -15.80
C SER A 27 -18.82 9.98 -14.27
N THR A 28 -20.00 9.80 -13.69
CA THR A 28 -20.20 9.77 -12.24
C THR A 28 -19.47 8.59 -11.59
N LEU A 29 -19.55 7.39 -12.19
CA LEU A 29 -18.88 6.19 -11.69
C LEU A 29 -17.35 6.37 -11.68
N VAL A 30 -16.76 6.88 -12.77
CA VAL A 30 -15.33 7.14 -12.90
C VAL A 30 -14.86 8.20 -11.89
N ALA A 31 -15.60 9.30 -11.74
CA ALA A 31 -15.27 10.33 -10.76
C ALA A 31 -15.30 9.78 -9.33
N THR A 32 -16.37 9.06 -8.97
CA THR A 32 -16.51 8.45 -7.64
C THR A 32 -15.41 7.41 -7.36
N ALA A 33 -15.06 6.60 -8.36
CA ALA A 33 -13.99 5.60 -8.22
C ALA A 33 -12.62 6.26 -8.07
N ARG A 34 -12.38 7.39 -8.73
CA ARG A 34 -11.14 8.18 -8.59
C ARG A 34 -11.04 8.79 -7.20
N ASP A 35 -12.10 9.44 -6.73
CA ASP A 35 -12.14 10.07 -5.39
C ASP A 35 -11.95 9.05 -4.26
N ALA A 36 -12.41 7.82 -4.47
CA ALA A 36 -12.22 6.70 -3.54
C ALA A 36 -10.89 5.95 -3.72
N ASN A 37 -10.00 6.37 -4.61
CA ASN A 37 -8.78 5.65 -4.99
C ASN A 37 -9.02 4.19 -5.45
N LEU A 38 -10.20 3.92 -6.06
CA LEU A 38 -10.62 2.61 -6.55
C LEU A 38 -10.74 2.53 -8.09
N LEU A 39 -10.29 3.56 -8.83
CA LEU A 39 -10.43 3.57 -10.29
C LEU A 39 -9.67 2.42 -10.96
N GLY A 40 -8.48 2.09 -10.47
CA GLY A 40 -7.72 0.95 -10.98
C GLY A 40 -8.34 -0.41 -10.60
N ALA A 41 -8.94 -0.50 -9.39
CA ALA A 41 -9.70 -1.69 -9.00
C ALA A 41 -10.95 -1.87 -9.87
N LEU A 42 -11.64 -0.77 -10.18
CA LEU A 42 -12.77 -0.77 -11.11
C LEU A 42 -12.34 -1.25 -12.51
N ASP A 43 -11.24 -0.71 -13.05
CA ASP A 43 -10.68 -1.13 -14.35
C ASP A 43 -10.40 -2.65 -14.38
N LYS A 44 -9.70 -3.16 -13.37
CA LYS A 44 -9.42 -4.60 -13.22
C LYS A 44 -10.69 -5.45 -13.23
N ARG A 45 -11.73 -5.03 -12.50
CA ARG A 45 -13.00 -5.76 -12.40
C ARG A 45 -13.79 -5.74 -13.71
N LEU A 46 -13.83 -4.59 -14.40
CA LEU A 46 -14.49 -4.46 -15.70
C LEU A 46 -13.79 -5.30 -16.76
N GLU A 47 -12.45 -5.26 -16.82
CA GLU A 47 -11.64 -6.05 -17.73
C GLU A 47 -11.88 -7.56 -17.53
N ALA A 48 -11.82 -8.03 -16.28
CA ALA A 48 -12.07 -9.44 -15.95
C ALA A 48 -13.47 -9.92 -16.31
N ALA A 49 -14.46 -9.02 -16.32
CA ALA A 49 -15.84 -9.33 -16.71
C ALA A 49 -16.14 -9.13 -18.20
N GLY A 50 -15.15 -8.69 -19.01
CA GLY A 50 -15.31 -8.39 -20.42
C GLY A 50 -16.22 -7.19 -20.71
N VAL A 51 -16.41 -6.28 -19.76
CA VAL A 51 -17.25 -5.09 -19.91
C VAL A 51 -16.53 -4.03 -20.72
N GLN A 52 -17.17 -3.53 -21.77
CA GLN A 52 -16.64 -2.46 -22.61
C GLN A 52 -17.14 -1.11 -22.08
N PRO A 53 -16.26 -0.23 -21.58
CA PRO A 53 -16.63 1.10 -21.15
C PRO A 53 -16.96 2.01 -22.34
N CYS A 54 -17.74 3.07 -22.11
CA CYS A 54 -17.93 4.11 -23.12
C CYS A 54 -16.59 4.79 -23.44
N ALA A 55 -16.50 5.49 -24.59
CA ALA A 55 -15.24 6.07 -25.09
C ALA A 55 -14.56 7.00 -24.07
N GLN A 56 -15.33 7.84 -23.38
CA GLN A 56 -14.81 8.77 -22.36
C GLN A 56 -14.26 8.01 -21.14
N ALA A 57 -15.02 7.05 -20.61
CA ALA A 57 -14.61 6.26 -19.46
C ALA A 57 -13.34 5.44 -19.76
N ARG A 58 -13.23 4.89 -20.97
CA ARG A 58 -12.06 4.11 -21.42
C ARG A 58 -10.76 4.89 -21.30
N LEU A 59 -10.73 6.16 -21.70
CA LEU A 59 -9.53 7.00 -21.58
C LEU A 59 -9.02 7.11 -20.13
N HIS A 60 -9.95 7.25 -19.18
CA HIS A 60 -9.60 7.32 -17.75
C HIS A 60 -9.11 5.97 -17.20
N LEU A 61 -9.76 4.88 -17.60
CA LEU A 61 -9.40 3.51 -17.20
C LEU A 61 -8.04 3.09 -17.78
N GLU A 62 -7.77 3.38 -19.05
CA GLU A 62 -6.46 3.17 -19.66
C GLU A 62 -5.38 4.02 -18.99
N GLY A 63 -5.69 5.29 -18.67
CA GLY A 63 -4.77 6.18 -17.97
C GLY A 63 -4.36 5.66 -16.59
N VAL A 64 -5.32 5.21 -15.78
CA VAL A 64 -5.02 4.65 -14.45
C VAL A 64 -4.28 3.32 -14.53
N ARG A 65 -4.58 2.48 -15.53
CA ARG A 65 -3.86 1.23 -15.76
C ARG A 65 -2.38 1.46 -16.04
N ARG A 66 -2.06 2.36 -16.99
CA ARG A 66 -0.66 2.74 -17.31
C ARG A 66 0.06 3.36 -16.12
N MET A 67 -0.64 4.19 -15.34
CA MET A 67 -0.09 4.77 -14.11
C MET A 67 0.25 3.66 -13.09
N GLY A 68 -0.66 2.71 -12.86
CA GLY A 68 -0.44 1.57 -11.97
C GLY A 68 0.74 0.71 -12.41
N GLU A 69 0.83 0.35 -13.70
CA GLU A 69 1.96 -0.41 -14.26
C GLU A 69 3.30 0.30 -14.03
N ARG A 70 3.34 1.62 -14.26
CA ARG A 70 4.55 2.42 -14.00
C ARG A 70 4.92 2.44 -12.52
N GLN A 71 3.94 2.61 -11.64
CA GLN A 71 4.17 2.59 -10.18
C GLN A 71 4.68 1.22 -9.71
N HIS A 72 4.11 0.12 -10.22
CA HIS A 72 4.59 -1.23 -9.90
C HIS A 72 6.05 -1.45 -10.33
N LEU A 73 6.44 -0.95 -11.50
CA LEU A 73 7.85 -0.97 -11.93
C LEU A 73 8.73 -0.14 -11.00
N SER A 74 8.28 1.06 -10.61
CA SER A 74 8.99 1.90 -9.63
C SER A 74 9.18 1.19 -8.29
N ILE A 75 8.15 0.55 -7.74
CA ILE A 75 8.25 -0.16 -6.45
C ILE A 75 9.25 -1.32 -6.56
N ARG A 76 9.20 -2.11 -7.63
CA ARG A 76 10.18 -3.19 -7.87
C ARG A 76 11.60 -2.65 -7.92
N TRP A 77 11.79 -1.55 -8.62
CA TRP A 77 13.08 -0.87 -8.68
C TRP A 77 13.53 -0.39 -7.30
N GLU A 78 12.66 0.28 -6.54
CA GLU A 78 12.99 0.75 -5.19
C GLU A 78 13.30 -0.40 -4.23
N ALA A 79 12.63 -1.54 -4.35
CA ALA A 79 12.98 -2.74 -3.57
C ALA A 79 14.43 -3.17 -3.83
N HIS A 80 14.89 -3.17 -5.08
CA HIS A 80 16.30 -3.44 -5.39
C HIS A 80 17.25 -2.37 -4.83
N GLN A 81 16.85 -1.09 -4.84
CA GLN A 81 17.65 -0.02 -4.24
C GLN A 81 17.73 -0.14 -2.72
N LEU A 82 16.63 -0.51 -2.05
CA LEU A 82 16.60 -0.78 -0.61
C LEU A 82 17.46 -1.99 -0.25
N GLN A 83 17.40 -3.08 -1.03
CA GLN A 83 18.29 -4.21 -0.88
C GLN A 83 19.77 -3.79 -0.97
N ALA A 84 20.13 -2.96 -1.95
CA ALA A 84 21.50 -2.48 -2.12
C ALA A 84 21.94 -1.56 -0.97
N ALA A 85 21.05 -0.69 -0.49
CA ALA A 85 21.37 0.25 0.58
C ALA A 85 21.47 -0.42 1.96
N LEU A 86 20.56 -1.35 2.27
CA LEU A 86 20.38 -1.89 3.61
C LEU A 86 20.93 -3.32 3.79
N GLY A 87 21.19 -4.04 2.70
CA GLY A 87 21.59 -5.44 2.76
C GLY A 87 22.88 -5.73 3.55
N ALA A 88 23.75 -4.74 3.70
CA ALA A 88 24.99 -4.89 4.49
C ALA A 88 24.77 -4.74 6.02
N LEU A 89 23.58 -4.33 6.47
CA LEU A 89 23.27 -4.17 7.89
C LEU A 89 22.93 -5.50 8.58
N ASP A 90 22.70 -6.55 7.80
CA ASP A 90 22.29 -7.89 8.31
C ASP A 90 21.07 -7.83 9.24
N ILE A 91 20.11 -6.97 8.93
CA ILE A 91 18.85 -6.81 9.65
C ILE A 91 17.66 -7.20 8.76
N PRO A 92 16.56 -7.68 9.33
CA PRO A 92 15.32 -7.88 8.58
C PRO A 92 14.69 -6.54 8.19
N VAL A 93 14.41 -6.36 6.89
CA VAL A 93 13.67 -5.21 6.35
C VAL A 93 12.36 -5.72 5.75
N VAL A 94 11.25 -5.49 6.43
CA VAL A 94 9.95 -6.01 6.00
C VAL A 94 9.21 -4.95 5.19
N LEU A 95 8.89 -5.26 3.92
CA LEU A 95 8.03 -4.40 3.10
C LEU A 95 6.60 -4.42 3.64
N LEU A 96 5.97 -3.27 3.74
CA LEU A 96 4.61 -3.14 4.24
C LEU A 96 3.64 -2.67 3.15
N LYS A 97 2.33 -2.74 3.44
CA LYS A 97 1.25 -2.17 2.61
C LYS A 97 1.43 -2.42 1.10
N GLY A 98 1.32 -1.36 0.31
CA GLY A 98 1.39 -1.39 -1.13
C GLY A 98 2.63 -2.03 -1.72
N SER A 99 3.80 -1.80 -1.12
CA SER A 99 5.06 -2.39 -1.57
C SER A 99 5.08 -3.92 -1.39
N ALA A 100 4.55 -4.43 -0.28
CA ALA A 100 4.39 -5.87 -0.07
C ALA A 100 3.42 -6.50 -1.10
N TYR A 101 2.30 -5.81 -1.41
CA TYR A 101 1.34 -6.33 -2.39
C TYR A 101 1.96 -6.45 -3.78
N VAL A 102 2.68 -5.43 -4.24
CA VAL A 102 3.35 -5.45 -5.56
C VAL A 102 4.39 -6.55 -5.66
N MET A 103 5.13 -6.79 -4.58
CA MET A 103 6.27 -7.72 -4.59
C MET A 103 5.85 -9.18 -4.44
N ALA A 104 4.78 -9.48 -3.69
CA ALA A 104 4.41 -10.86 -3.37
C ALA A 104 2.98 -11.26 -3.77
N TYR A 105 2.06 -10.29 -3.87
CA TYR A 105 0.64 -10.57 -4.06
C TYR A 105 0.07 -9.75 -5.22
N PRO A 106 0.49 -10.04 -6.47
CA PRO A 106 0.11 -9.24 -7.64
C PRO A 106 -1.42 -9.20 -7.88
N GLU A 107 -2.17 -10.18 -7.40
CA GLU A 107 -3.63 -10.20 -7.47
C GLU A 107 -4.26 -9.14 -6.56
N ILE A 108 -3.61 -8.76 -5.44
CA ILE A 108 -4.04 -7.69 -4.54
C ILE A 108 -3.50 -6.35 -5.05
N GLY A 109 -2.21 -6.30 -5.42
CA GLY A 109 -1.54 -5.09 -5.89
C GLY A 109 -2.09 -4.54 -7.21
N ARG A 110 -2.57 -5.40 -8.13
CA ARG A 110 -3.07 -4.97 -9.45
C ARG A 110 -4.33 -4.10 -9.29
N GLY A 111 -4.27 -2.90 -9.85
CA GLY A 111 -5.33 -1.89 -9.75
C GLY A 111 -5.20 -0.99 -8.52
N ARG A 112 -4.19 -1.20 -7.68
CA ARG A 112 -3.86 -0.35 -6.55
C ARG A 112 -2.84 0.71 -6.97
N LEU A 113 -3.12 1.98 -6.66
CA LEU A 113 -2.16 3.06 -6.79
C LEU A 113 -1.45 3.30 -5.46
N PHE A 114 -0.19 3.68 -5.52
CA PHE A 114 0.70 3.86 -4.38
C PHE A 114 1.34 5.24 -4.43
N GLY A 115 1.60 5.84 -3.24
CA GLY A 115 2.29 7.13 -3.11
C GLY A 115 3.71 6.97 -2.58
N ASP A 116 3.94 5.96 -1.78
CA ASP A 116 5.09 5.75 -0.92
C ASP A 116 5.52 4.28 -0.90
N VAL A 117 6.68 4.05 -0.30
CA VAL A 117 7.18 2.73 0.06
C VAL A 117 7.27 2.67 1.58
N ASP A 118 6.60 1.71 2.20
CA ASP A 118 6.65 1.50 3.63
C ASP A 118 7.54 0.30 3.96
N ILE A 119 8.41 0.45 4.95
CA ILE A 119 9.24 -0.65 5.47
C ILE A 119 9.15 -0.71 7.00
N LEU A 120 9.22 -1.92 7.56
CA LEU A 120 9.34 -2.14 9.00
C LEU A 120 10.73 -2.72 9.29
N VAL A 121 11.40 -2.12 10.26
CA VAL A 121 12.72 -2.55 10.75
C VAL A 121 12.73 -2.64 12.28
N PRO A 122 13.67 -3.40 12.90
CA PRO A 122 13.84 -3.38 14.34
C PRO A 122 14.12 -1.97 14.85
N ARG A 123 13.49 -1.59 15.97
CA ARG A 123 13.62 -0.24 16.54
C ARG A 123 15.06 0.15 16.83
N GLU A 124 15.84 -0.79 17.35
CA GLU A 124 17.27 -0.61 17.66
C GLU A 124 18.13 -0.35 16.42
N ALA A 125 17.67 -0.75 15.23
CA ALA A 125 18.39 -0.54 13.97
C ALA A 125 18.07 0.80 13.28
N LEU A 126 17.10 1.60 13.79
CA LEU A 126 16.63 2.82 13.13
C LEU A 126 17.76 3.80 12.78
N GLY A 127 18.73 4.01 13.70
CA GLY A 127 19.85 4.92 13.46
C GLY A 127 20.78 4.49 12.34
N ASP A 128 21.06 3.19 12.25
CA ASP A 128 21.90 2.61 11.19
C ASP A 128 21.16 2.62 9.85
N VAL A 129 19.86 2.30 9.86
CA VAL A 129 19.00 2.35 8.67
C VAL A 129 18.93 3.77 8.13
N GLU A 130 18.62 4.76 8.96
CA GLU A 130 18.56 6.16 8.56
C GLU A 130 19.91 6.63 7.97
N SER A 131 21.02 6.34 8.65
CA SER A 131 22.36 6.70 8.17
C SER A 131 22.68 6.08 6.82
N ARG A 132 22.35 4.81 6.63
CA ARG A 132 22.55 4.11 5.34
C ARG A 132 21.67 4.65 4.23
N LEU A 133 20.41 4.97 4.53
CA LEU A 133 19.50 5.60 3.58
C LEU A 133 20.03 6.98 3.16
N MET A 134 20.49 7.80 4.11
CA MET A 134 21.08 9.13 3.81
C MET A 134 22.30 9.01 2.91
N LEU A 135 23.21 8.08 3.15
CA LEU A 135 24.37 7.81 2.29
C LEU A 135 23.97 7.36 0.88
N ASN A 136 22.76 6.81 0.70
CA ASN A 136 22.21 6.39 -0.58
C ASN A 136 21.26 7.42 -1.19
N GLY A 137 21.25 8.67 -0.70
CA GLY A 137 20.53 9.79 -1.31
C GLY A 137 19.09 9.99 -0.83
N TRP A 138 18.71 9.37 0.29
CA TRP A 138 17.45 9.66 0.96
C TRP A 138 17.64 10.81 1.95
N VAL A 139 16.70 11.73 2.02
CA VAL A 139 16.72 12.88 2.94
C VAL A 139 15.40 12.97 3.68
N GLY A 140 15.46 13.31 4.97
CA GLY A 140 14.26 13.51 5.76
C GLY A 140 13.46 14.73 5.27
N ALA A 141 12.15 14.56 5.10
CA ALA A 141 11.24 15.62 4.64
C ALA A 141 10.99 16.69 5.73
N LYS A 142 11.21 16.34 6.99
CA LYS A 142 10.98 17.21 8.15
C LYS A 142 12.29 17.59 8.79
N SER A 143 12.64 18.89 8.76
CA SER A 143 13.85 19.43 9.37
C SER A 143 13.61 20.12 10.71
N ASP A 144 12.34 20.38 11.07
CA ASP A 144 11.97 21.02 12.32
C ASP A 144 12.32 20.11 13.53
N PRO A 145 13.03 20.61 14.56
CA PRO A 145 13.40 19.81 15.73
C PRO A 145 12.20 19.25 16.49
N TYR A 146 11.06 19.95 16.49
CA TYR A 146 9.83 19.47 17.12
C TYR A 146 9.27 18.25 16.38
N ASP A 147 9.16 18.33 15.03
CA ASP A 147 8.70 17.21 14.21
C ASP A 147 9.63 16.00 14.37
N GLN A 148 10.95 16.20 14.34
CA GLN A 148 11.95 15.14 14.56
C GLN A 148 11.73 14.42 15.89
N ARG A 149 11.51 15.20 16.97
CA ARG A 149 11.26 14.64 18.29
C ARG A 149 9.92 13.92 18.35
N TYR A 150 8.87 14.51 17.77
CA TYR A 150 7.52 13.95 17.74
C TYR A 150 7.51 12.55 17.10
N TYR A 151 8.10 12.41 15.92
CA TYR A 151 8.17 11.12 15.20
C TYR A 151 8.98 10.08 16.00
N ARG A 152 10.15 10.45 16.52
CA ARG A 152 11.06 9.51 17.20
C ARG A 152 10.58 9.05 18.57
N GLU A 153 9.86 9.89 19.33
CA GLU A 153 9.43 9.58 20.70
C GLU A 153 8.03 8.97 20.76
N TRP A 154 7.11 9.43 19.93
CA TRP A 154 5.68 9.07 20.06
C TRP A 154 5.09 8.33 18.86
N MET A 155 5.61 8.54 17.67
CA MET A 155 5.12 7.84 16.48
C MET A 155 5.77 6.45 16.34
N HIS A 156 5.31 5.71 15.38
CA HIS A 156 5.77 4.36 15.06
C HIS A 156 6.72 4.30 13.87
N GLU A 157 7.16 5.47 13.38
CA GLU A 157 7.97 5.63 12.18
C GLU A 157 8.93 6.81 12.31
N LEU A 158 9.96 6.86 11.49
CA LEU A 158 10.78 8.05 11.28
C LEU A 158 10.00 9.11 10.50
N PRO A 159 10.42 10.40 10.56
CA PRO A 159 9.93 11.40 9.61
C PRO A 159 10.08 10.88 8.18
N PRO A 160 9.06 11.05 7.30
CA PRO A 160 9.11 10.59 5.92
C PRO A 160 10.41 11.00 5.23
N MET A 161 11.00 10.09 4.48
CA MET A 161 12.22 10.35 3.72
C MET A 161 11.92 10.42 2.22
N SER A 162 12.59 11.31 1.49
CA SER A 162 12.45 11.41 0.04
C SER A 162 13.79 11.22 -0.65
N HIS A 163 13.83 10.48 -1.74
CA HIS A 163 15.07 10.32 -2.48
C HIS A 163 15.31 11.52 -3.40
N VAL A 164 16.48 12.19 -3.24
CA VAL A 164 16.83 13.47 -3.90
C VAL A 164 16.76 13.47 -5.43
N ARG A 165 16.93 12.33 -6.09
CA ARG A 165 16.89 12.22 -7.55
C ARG A 165 15.63 11.56 -8.09
N ARG A 166 15.06 10.61 -7.34
CA ARG A 166 13.92 9.79 -7.79
C ARG A 166 12.58 10.36 -7.33
N GLY A 167 12.59 11.17 -6.27
CA GLY A 167 11.38 11.72 -5.67
C GLY A 167 10.48 10.66 -4.98
N THR A 168 10.95 9.42 -4.87
CA THR A 168 10.23 8.37 -4.13
C THR A 168 10.21 8.73 -2.66
N VAL A 169 9.06 8.55 -2.03
CA VAL A 169 8.87 8.70 -0.58
C VAL A 169 9.02 7.34 0.08
N LEU A 170 9.71 7.31 1.21
CA LEU A 170 9.95 6.12 2.02
C LEU A 170 9.58 6.41 3.47
N ASP A 171 8.69 5.59 4.03
CA ASP A 171 8.31 5.62 5.43
C ASP A 171 8.95 4.42 6.15
N VAL A 172 9.80 4.75 7.13
CA VAL A 172 10.57 3.76 7.91
C VAL A 172 9.88 3.55 9.25
N HIS A 173 9.14 2.48 9.35
CA HIS A 173 8.40 2.08 10.54
C HIS A 173 9.27 1.21 11.47
N HIS A 174 8.99 1.29 12.78
CA HIS A 174 9.46 0.33 13.78
C HIS A 174 8.30 -0.34 14.52
N ASN A 175 7.07 0.06 14.23
CA ASN A 175 5.83 -0.60 14.63
C ASN A 175 4.76 -0.29 13.57
N ILE A 176 3.57 -0.92 13.66
CA ILE A 176 2.43 -0.65 12.78
C ILE A 176 1.36 0.26 13.41
N LEU A 177 1.57 0.66 14.66
CA LEU A 177 0.78 1.64 15.42
C LEU A 177 1.67 2.55 16.25
N PRO A 178 1.22 3.78 16.55
CA PRO A 178 1.91 4.66 17.49
C PRO A 178 2.19 3.97 18.82
N LEU A 179 3.32 4.30 19.44
CA LEU A 179 3.72 3.73 20.74
C LEU A 179 2.72 4.04 21.87
N THR A 180 1.91 5.06 21.67
CA THR A 180 0.84 5.47 22.61
C THR A 180 -0.45 4.64 22.44
N ALA A 181 -0.54 3.81 21.42
CA ALA A 181 -1.71 2.97 21.21
C ALA A 181 -1.82 1.89 22.29
N ARG A 182 -3.02 1.74 22.88
CA ARG A 182 -3.27 0.81 23.98
C ARG A 182 -3.00 -0.67 23.63
N ASN A 183 -3.23 -1.03 22.37
CA ASN A 183 -3.14 -2.41 21.86
C ASN A 183 -2.19 -2.46 20.66
N ALA A 184 -1.00 -1.86 20.77
CA ALA A 184 0.00 -1.94 19.70
C ALA A 184 0.47 -3.39 19.54
N PRO A 185 0.49 -3.93 18.32
CA PRO A 185 1.06 -5.25 18.05
C PRO A 185 2.56 -5.26 18.38
N ASP A 186 3.07 -6.46 18.69
CA ASP A 186 4.51 -6.66 18.86
C ASP A 186 5.21 -6.68 17.49
N PRO A 187 6.02 -5.68 17.15
CA PRO A 187 6.71 -5.62 15.87
C PRO A 187 7.74 -6.75 15.72
N ALA A 188 8.34 -7.23 16.80
CA ALA A 188 9.28 -8.34 16.73
C ALA A 188 8.59 -9.64 16.30
N ALA A 189 7.35 -9.86 16.73
CA ALA A 189 6.55 -11.00 16.29
C ALA A 189 6.17 -10.91 14.79
N ILE A 190 5.85 -9.71 14.28
CA ILE A 190 5.58 -9.49 12.84
C ILE A 190 6.86 -9.80 12.03
N ILE A 191 8.00 -9.27 12.46
CA ILE A 191 9.30 -9.51 11.81
C ILE A 191 9.64 -11.00 11.83
N ALA A 192 9.47 -11.68 12.95
CA ALA A 192 9.79 -13.11 13.09
C ALA A 192 8.94 -14.00 12.16
N ARG A 193 7.64 -13.69 11.97
CA ARG A 193 6.75 -14.43 11.06
C ARG A 193 6.92 -14.04 9.59
N SER A 194 7.62 -12.94 9.29
CA SER A 194 7.81 -12.49 7.92
C SER A 194 8.64 -13.49 7.10
N GLN A 195 8.41 -13.52 5.80
CA GLN A 195 9.06 -14.45 4.87
C GLN A 195 10.09 -13.71 4.01
N PRO A 196 11.25 -14.33 3.70
CA PRO A 196 12.22 -13.74 2.79
C PRO A 196 11.64 -13.51 1.40
N LEU A 197 12.00 -12.39 0.77
CA LEU A 197 11.60 -12.11 -0.61
C LEU A 197 12.60 -12.79 -1.56
N PRO A 198 12.15 -13.68 -2.47
CA PRO A 198 13.03 -14.34 -3.42
C PRO A 198 13.87 -13.35 -4.24
N GLY A 199 15.18 -13.56 -4.29
CA GLY A 199 16.12 -12.69 -5.01
C GLY A 199 16.52 -11.38 -4.30
N LEU A 200 15.94 -11.07 -3.15
CA LEU A 200 16.22 -9.88 -2.33
C LEU A 200 16.36 -10.28 -0.84
N PRO A 201 17.44 -10.93 -0.44
CA PRO A 201 17.55 -11.65 0.85
C PRO A 201 17.44 -10.75 2.09
N ALA A 202 17.77 -9.46 2.01
CA ALA A 202 17.56 -8.52 3.12
C ALA A 202 16.09 -8.09 3.25
N LEU A 203 15.30 -8.24 2.18
CA LEU A 203 13.90 -7.84 2.18
C LEU A 203 13.00 -9.03 2.53
N ARG A 204 11.97 -8.72 3.28
CA ARG A 204 10.97 -9.68 3.75
C ARG A 204 9.57 -9.16 3.50
N ILE A 205 8.60 -10.04 3.62
CA ILE A 205 7.16 -9.74 3.46
C ILE A 205 6.43 -10.29 4.68
N PRO A 206 5.47 -9.56 5.26
CA PRO A 206 4.64 -10.07 6.34
C PRO A 206 3.91 -11.35 5.92
N CYS A 207 3.60 -12.23 6.86
CA CYS A 207 2.68 -13.32 6.58
C CYS A 207 1.27 -12.77 6.22
N PRO A 208 0.42 -13.56 5.55
CA PRO A 208 -0.91 -13.13 5.13
C PRO A 208 -1.78 -12.55 6.26
N GLU A 209 -1.69 -13.12 7.45
CA GLU A 209 -2.43 -12.69 8.64
C GLU A 209 -1.97 -11.30 9.09
N ASP A 210 -0.66 -11.06 9.15
CA ASP A 210 -0.08 -9.77 9.53
C ASP A 210 -0.36 -8.68 8.48
N LEU A 211 -0.41 -9.03 7.18
CA LEU A 211 -0.84 -8.11 6.13
C LEU A 211 -2.29 -7.65 6.33
N LEU A 212 -3.20 -8.57 6.62
CA LEU A 212 -4.60 -8.24 6.88
C LEU A 212 -4.75 -7.43 8.16
N VAL A 213 -4.09 -7.85 9.26
CA VAL A 213 -4.10 -7.11 10.52
C VAL A 213 -3.58 -5.69 10.33
N HIS A 214 -2.47 -5.51 9.61
CA HIS A 214 -1.93 -4.19 9.33
C HIS A 214 -2.91 -3.32 8.52
N CYS A 215 -3.52 -3.87 7.46
CA CYS A 215 -4.50 -3.15 6.64
C CYS A 215 -5.70 -2.68 7.48
N LEU A 216 -6.26 -3.56 8.31
CA LEU A 216 -7.40 -3.24 9.18
C LEU A 216 -7.02 -2.26 10.31
N THR A 217 -5.83 -2.44 10.89
CA THR A 217 -5.31 -1.55 11.93
C THR A 217 -5.13 -0.14 11.38
N HIS A 218 -4.49 0.01 10.24
CA HIS A 218 -4.34 1.29 9.55
C HIS A 218 -5.69 1.95 9.28
N LEU A 219 -6.64 1.21 8.69
CA LEU A 219 -8.00 1.70 8.43
C LEU A 219 -8.69 2.25 9.69
N MET A 220 -8.51 1.59 10.84
CA MET A 220 -9.22 1.94 12.08
C MET A 220 -8.51 3.03 12.90
N HIS A 221 -7.21 3.24 12.71
CA HIS A 221 -6.40 4.15 13.53
C HIS A 221 -5.92 5.41 12.82
N GLU A 222 -6.02 5.49 11.50
CA GLU A 222 -5.60 6.66 10.72
C GLU A 222 -6.43 7.94 11.01
N GLY A 223 -7.58 7.79 11.65
CA GLY A 223 -8.45 8.90 12.06
C GLY A 223 -9.23 9.55 10.91
N GLU A 224 -8.80 9.38 9.66
CA GLU A 224 -9.44 9.90 8.46
C GLU A 224 -9.84 8.77 7.52
N LEU A 225 -11.14 8.66 7.20
CA LEU A 225 -11.65 7.63 6.28
C LEU A 225 -11.50 8.03 4.79
N HIS A 226 -10.56 8.92 4.45
CA HIS A 226 -10.35 9.35 3.07
C HIS A 226 -10.09 8.16 2.13
N ASN A 227 -9.24 7.24 2.53
CA ASN A 227 -8.95 6.00 1.81
C ASN A 227 -9.77 4.79 2.29
N GLY A 228 -10.74 4.97 3.18
CA GLY A 228 -11.42 3.87 3.86
C GLY A 228 -12.07 2.84 2.94
N LEU A 229 -12.69 3.27 1.83
CA LEU A 229 -13.25 2.33 0.84
C LEU A 229 -12.16 1.53 0.12
N ARG A 230 -11.00 2.13 -0.15
CA ARG A 230 -9.85 1.46 -0.74
C ARG A 230 -9.30 0.39 0.19
N ASP A 231 -9.10 0.73 1.46
CA ASP A 231 -8.52 -0.18 2.45
C ASP A 231 -9.48 -1.34 2.78
N LEU A 232 -10.79 -1.07 2.82
CA LEU A 232 -11.81 -2.13 2.88
C LEU A 232 -11.77 -3.05 1.65
N HIS A 233 -11.55 -2.49 0.46
CA HIS A 233 -11.41 -3.28 -0.77
C HIS A 233 -10.15 -4.15 -0.71
N ASP A 234 -9.02 -3.60 -0.25
CA ASP A 234 -7.77 -4.34 -0.08
C ASP A 234 -7.97 -5.49 0.93
N ALA A 235 -8.61 -5.25 2.06
CA ALA A 235 -8.96 -6.27 3.05
C ALA A 235 -9.87 -7.37 2.47
N ASP A 236 -10.90 -7.01 1.68
CA ASP A 236 -11.75 -7.99 0.98
C ASP A 236 -10.94 -8.86 0.00
N GLN A 237 -9.98 -8.26 -0.75
CA GLN A 237 -9.12 -9.02 -1.65
C GLN A 237 -8.18 -9.97 -0.88
N MET A 238 -7.61 -9.54 0.25
CA MET A 238 -6.78 -10.38 1.12
C MET A 238 -7.59 -11.55 1.68
N LEU A 239 -8.78 -11.30 2.22
CA LEU A 239 -9.65 -12.35 2.74
C LEU A 239 -10.01 -13.38 1.65
N ARG A 240 -10.33 -12.93 0.44
CA ARG A 240 -10.63 -13.85 -0.68
C ARG A 240 -9.44 -14.68 -1.08
N SER A 241 -8.22 -14.11 -1.02
CA SER A 241 -6.99 -14.78 -1.43
C SER A 241 -6.46 -15.73 -0.34
N PHE A 242 -6.57 -15.35 0.93
CA PHE A 242 -5.88 -16.04 2.02
C PHE A 242 -6.76 -16.91 2.91
N ALA A 243 -8.03 -16.55 3.10
CA ALA A 243 -8.93 -17.22 4.06
C ALA A 243 -9.23 -18.70 3.74
N GLN A 244 -8.86 -19.17 2.55
CA GLN A 244 -8.98 -20.57 2.13
C GLN A 244 -7.77 -21.42 2.58
N ALA A 245 -6.68 -20.78 2.98
CA ALA A 245 -5.49 -21.50 3.44
C ALA A 245 -5.72 -22.09 4.84
N ALA A 246 -5.34 -23.34 5.05
CA ALA A 246 -5.39 -23.97 6.35
C ALA A 246 -4.49 -23.19 7.34
N GLY A 247 -5.03 -22.84 8.51
CA GLY A 247 -4.30 -22.12 9.55
C GLY A 247 -4.28 -20.59 9.42
N PHE A 248 -5.02 -20.02 8.48
CA PHE A 248 -5.16 -18.56 8.37
C PHE A 248 -6.00 -17.95 9.52
N TRP A 249 -6.95 -18.72 10.09
CA TRP A 249 -7.85 -18.32 11.19
C TRP A 249 -7.33 -18.77 12.55
#